data_62f7d4d21513a93d3c0f9e0cd2f95f6f
#
_entry.id   62f7d4d21513a93d3c0f9e0cd2f95f6f
#
_cell.length_a   1.000
_cell.length_b   1.000
_cell.length_c   1.000
_cell.angle_alpha   90.00
_cell.angle_beta   90.00
_cell.angle_gamma   90.00
#
_symmetry.space_group_name_H-M   'P 1'
#
loop_
_entity.id
_entity.type
_entity.pdbx_description
1 polymer ?
#
loop_
_entity_poly.entity_id
_entity_poly.type
_entity_poly.pdbx_seq_one_letter_code
_entity_poly.pdbx_strand_id
1 'polypeptide(L)'
;GTKGVQAQTLAHLHQAQKLNLVIIPAINKIDLPNSRPDEIESELKSLLGDTEIFRISAKDGTNVEKLLETVIEKIPPPKPGNKEYGRALVFDSNYDSYKGVVAYVRVFDGAFSSGNKIKFIAQKKDAEIMEVGHFKPQLVHQKVLSEGEIGYIATGLKDPSLVRVGDTILFGYDLHDSSLKSVALPGYKEPSPVVFASIFPKDGADFALLKDSLLKLKLSDAALTFELDSQEVLGRGFRCGFLGSLHMEIVLERLKREYNLSLITTTPSVSYELVLRNGSIGKIFSAGDLPTSDRYTEIREPWVALTILTPSKYLGGILEMVSKRRGVHKDTMYISESRVEILYEIPLSEIIVDFHDKLKSVSSGFDSQSYEFLDLRKGDLVKLDVLVAGDLVNALSRIVPREDSNGEGRRIVEKLKELLPREWFHVILQAAIGGKIVAREDISALKKDVTGYLYGGDITRKMKLREKQKKGKKKMKERGRVNIPNSVFFELLKR
;
A
#
# COMPACT_ATOMS: atom_id res chain seq x y z
N GLY A 1 17.45 -21.15 8.29
CA GLY A 1 18.50 -21.52 9.25
C GLY A 1 19.13 -20.32 9.94
N THR A 2 19.18 -19.15 9.28
CA THR A 2 19.89 -17.96 9.84
C THR A 2 19.00 -16.97 10.56
N LYS A 3 17.71 -16.87 10.18
CA LYS A 3 16.78 -15.87 10.73
C LYS A 3 15.73 -16.45 11.68
N GLY A 4 15.51 -17.78 11.63
CA GLY A 4 14.49 -18.48 12.43
C GLY A 4 13.06 -18.16 11.97
N VAL A 5 12.10 -18.44 12.84
CA VAL A 5 10.68 -18.15 12.59
C VAL A 5 10.44 -16.64 12.58
N GLN A 6 9.70 -16.14 11.60
CA GLN A 6 9.34 -14.72 11.43
C GLN A 6 7.82 -14.57 11.42
N ALA A 7 7.29 -13.34 11.63
CA ALA A 7 5.85 -13.09 11.62
C ALA A 7 5.16 -13.56 10.32
N GLN A 8 5.85 -13.43 9.18
CA GLN A 8 5.36 -13.93 7.90
C GLN A 8 5.25 -15.47 7.88
N THR A 9 6.19 -16.17 8.53
CA THR A 9 6.13 -17.63 8.68
C THR A 9 4.90 -18.05 9.49
N LEU A 10 4.59 -17.34 10.59
CA LEU A 10 3.42 -17.62 11.42
C LEU A 10 2.11 -17.30 10.66
N ALA A 11 2.05 -16.18 9.95
CA ALA A 11 0.88 -15.83 9.16
C ALA A 11 0.56 -16.90 8.11
N HIS A 12 1.58 -17.37 7.38
CA HIS A 12 1.41 -18.45 6.41
C HIS A 12 1.06 -19.78 7.06
N LEU A 13 1.65 -20.09 8.23
CA LEU A 13 1.32 -21.28 9.00
C LEU A 13 -0.16 -21.28 9.40
N HIS A 14 -0.66 -20.18 9.97
CA HIS A 14 -2.07 -20.05 10.35
C HIS A 14 -3.02 -20.18 9.16
N GLN A 15 -2.65 -19.59 8.01
CA GLN A 15 -3.45 -19.74 6.78
C GLN A 15 -3.46 -21.18 6.27
N ALA A 16 -2.31 -21.86 6.27
CA ALA A 16 -2.21 -23.26 5.87
C ALA A 16 -3.05 -24.16 6.79
N GLN A 17 -3.03 -23.92 8.10
CA GLN A 17 -3.85 -24.63 9.08
C GLN A 17 -5.35 -24.41 8.86
N LYS A 18 -5.78 -23.15 8.64
CA LYS A 18 -7.19 -22.83 8.32
C LYS A 18 -7.71 -23.55 7.05
N LEU A 19 -6.81 -23.76 6.10
CA LEU A 19 -7.11 -24.46 4.84
C LEU A 19 -6.92 -25.99 4.92
N ASN A 20 -6.53 -26.52 6.08
CA ASN A 20 -6.19 -27.93 6.29
C ASN A 20 -5.15 -28.46 5.28
N LEU A 21 -4.13 -27.64 4.97
CA LEU A 21 -3.06 -28.05 4.07
C LEU A 21 -2.06 -28.94 4.80
N VAL A 22 -1.41 -29.85 4.04
CA VAL A 22 -0.28 -30.63 4.54
C VAL A 22 0.92 -29.70 4.75
N ILE A 23 1.47 -29.68 5.96
CA ILE A 23 2.59 -28.83 6.34
C ILE A 23 3.84 -29.69 6.49
N ILE A 24 4.88 -29.38 5.72
CA ILE A 24 6.19 -30.05 5.74
C ILE A 24 7.25 -29.00 6.10
N PRO A 25 7.71 -28.92 7.35
CA PRO A 25 8.67 -27.91 7.76
C PRO A 25 10.09 -28.25 7.30
N ALA A 26 10.81 -27.24 6.78
CA ALA A 26 12.20 -27.38 6.38
C ALA A 26 13.05 -26.18 6.84
N ILE A 27 14.20 -26.45 7.45
CA ILE A 27 15.20 -25.45 7.84
C ILE A 27 16.25 -25.39 6.73
N ASN A 28 16.25 -24.32 5.96
CA ASN A 28 17.18 -24.11 4.85
C ASN A 28 18.42 -23.31 5.28
N LYS A 29 19.46 -23.35 4.43
CA LYS A 29 20.74 -22.64 4.63
C LYS A 29 21.55 -23.17 5.81
N ILE A 30 21.53 -24.47 6.05
CA ILE A 30 22.34 -25.11 7.11
C ILE A 30 23.85 -25.05 6.81
N ASP A 31 24.23 -24.80 5.56
CA ASP A 31 25.59 -24.60 5.06
C ASP A 31 26.25 -23.31 5.56
N LEU A 32 25.49 -22.34 6.03
CA LEU A 32 26.03 -21.07 6.45
C LEU A 32 26.57 -21.11 7.89
N PRO A 33 27.73 -20.45 8.17
CA PRO A 33 28.35 -20.47 9.51
C PRO A 33 27.49 -19.88 10.63
N ASN A 34 26.57 -18.97 10.29
CA ASN A 34 25.63 -18.31 11.22
C ASN A 34 24.27 -19.01 11.28
N SER A 35 24.15 -20.22 10.74
CA SER A 35 22.93 -21.02 10.84
C SER A 35 22.82 -21.64 12.24
N ARG A 36 21.59 -21.66 12.78
CA ARG A 36 21.26 -22.18 14.10
C ARG A 36 20.15 -23.22 14.02
N PRO A 37 20.40 -24.37 13.35
CA PRO A 37 19.34 -25.34 13.03
C PRO A 37 18.70 -25.95 14.30
N ASP A 38 19.47 -26.20 15.38
CA ASP A 38 18.95 -26.81 16.61
C ASP A 38 17.97 -25.88 17.34
N GLU A 39 18.30 -24.59 17.44
CA GLU A 39 17.42 -23.57 18.04
C GLU A 39 16.12 -23.45 17.26
N ILE A 40 16.22 -23.35 15.92
CA ILE A 40 15.06 -23.19 15.04
C ILE A 40 14.20 -24.46 14.99
N GLU A 41 14.80 -25.64 15.08
CA GLU A 41 14.06 -26.90 15.21
C GLU A 41 13.23 -26.92 16.48
N SER A 42 13.79 -26.45 17.60
CA SER A 42 13.06 -26.32 18.86
C SER A 42 11.88 -25.33 18.74
N GLU A 43 12.10 -24.17 18.10
CA GLU A 43 11.02 -23.20 17.82
C GLU A 43 9.90 -23.85 16.97
N LEU A 44 10.24 -24.59 15.91
CA LEU A 44 9.27 -25.24 15.04
C LEU A 44 8.51 -26.36 15.74
N LYS A 45 9.17 -27.15 16.60
CA LYS A 45 8.51 -28.19 17.40
C LYS A 45 7.52 -27.61 18.40
N SER A 46 7.81 -26.46 18.98
CA SER A 46 6.84 -25.78 19.87
C SER A 46 5.58 -25.30 19.12
N LEU A 47 5.69 -24.98 17.83
CA LEU A 47 4.59 -24.50 16.99
C LEU A 47 3.79 -25.62 16.32
N LEU A 48 4.45 -26.71 15.92
CA LEU A 48 3.90 -27.78 15.08
C LEU A 48 3.73 -29.11 15.80
N GLY A 49 4.18 -29.19 17.06
CA GLY A 49 4.25 -30.45 17.79
C GLY A 49 5.38 -31.36 17.29
N ASP A 50 5.25 -32.66 17.55
CA ASP A 50 6.25 -33.66 17.18
C ASP A 50 6.15 -34.03 15.69
N THR A 51 6.56 -33.09 14.83
CA THR A 51 6.55 -33.20 13.37
C THR A 51 7.99 -33.36 12.87
N GLU A 52 8.22 -34.22 11.87
CA GLU A 52 9.51 -34.36 11.22
C GLU A 52 9.93 -33.04 10.56
N ILE A 53 11.12 -32.54 10.90
CA ILE A 53 11.65 -31.27 10.40
C ILE A 53 12.89 -31.56 9.56
N PHE A 54 12.89 -31.09 8.32
CA PHE A 54 13.99 -31.31 7.36
C PHE A 54 15.05 -30.24 7.54
N ARG A 55 16.32 -30.63 7.71
CA ARG A 55 17.49 -29.74 7.68
C ARG A 55 18.12 -29.82 6.31
N ILE A 56 18.02 -28.75 5.51
CA ILE A 56 18.44 -28.74 4.11
C ILE A 56 19.39 -27.60 3.80
N SER A 57 20.18 -27.78 2.73
CA SER A 57 20.82 -26.70 2.00
C SER A 57 20.39 -26.77 0.54
N ALA A 58 19.56 -25.82 0.13
CA ALA A 58 19.15 -25.73 -1.27
C ALA A 58 20.30 -25.29 -2.20
N LYS A 59 21.41 -24.76 -1.63
CA LYS A 59 22.58 -24.33 -2.38
C LYS A 59 23.44 -25.51 -2.85
N ASP A 60 23.70 -26.44 -1.95
CA ASP A 60 24.57 -27.61 -2.23
C ASP A 60 23.79 -28.91 -2.40
N GLY A 61 22.47 -28.90 -2.25
CA GLY A 61 21.58 -30.04 -2.45
C GLY A 61 21.42 -30.95 -1.22
N THR A 62 22.04 -30.64 -0.09
CA THR A 62 21.97 -31.46 1.12
C THR A 62 20.52 -31.69 1.57
N ASN A 63 20.11 -32.98 1.65
CA ASN A 63 18.76 -33.44 2.06
C ASN A 63 17.59 -32.92 1.23
N VAL A 64 17.82 -32.30 0.07
CA VAL A 64 16.75 -31.77 -0.80
C VAL A 64 15.96 -32.91 -1.42
N GLU A 65 16.65 -33.99 -1.86
CA GLU A 65 16.02 -35.17 -2.45
C GLU A 65 15.04 -35.83 -1.48
N LYS A 66 15.46 -36.05 -0.23
CA LYS A 66 14.59 -36.61 0.84
C LYS A 66 13.36 -35.74 1.09
N LEU A 67 13.53 -34.41 1.09
CA LEU A 67 12.40 -33.48 1.21
C LEU A 67 11.40 -33.63 0.05
N LEU A 68 11.90 -33.72 -1.19
CA LEU A 68 11.06 -33.90 -2.40
C LEU A 68 10.32 -35.23 -2.39
N GLU A 69 10.96 -36.31 -1.99
CA GLU A 69 10.32 -37.62 -1.82
C GLU A 69 9.19 -37.55 -0.81
N THR A 70 9.42 -36.90 0.35
CA THR A 70 8.38 -36.68 1.37
C THR A 70 7.22 -35.83 0.85
N VAL A 71 7.49 -34.83 0.02
CA VAL A 71 6.44 -34.02 -0.63
C VAL A 71 5.56 -34.89 -1.52
N ILE A 72 6.16 -35.76 -2.35
CA ILE A 72 5.44 -36.67 -3.25
C ILE A 72 4.60 -37.67 -2.44
N GLU A 73 5.13 -38.17 -1.33
CA GLU A 73 4.44 -39.15 -0.49
C GLU A 73 3.28 -38.55 0.32
N LYS A 74 3.50 -37.38 0.96
CA LYS A 74 2.54 -36.80 1.91
C LYS A 74 1.48 -35.90 1.30
N ILE A 75 1.75 -35.25 0.15
CA ILE A 75 0.78 -34.36 -0.48
C ILE A 75 -0.19 -35.15 -1.35
N PRO A 76 -1.50 -35.13 -1.05
CA PRO A 76 -2.48 -35.86 -1.86
C PRO A 76 -2.61 -35.25 -3.26
N PRO A 77 -2.90 -36.09 -4.29
CA PRO A 77 -3.20 -35.60 -5.63
C PRO A 77 -4.47 -34.73 -5.65
N PRO A 78 -4.65 -33.88 -6.68
CA PRO A 78 -5.87 -33.11 -6.86
C PRO A 78 -7.11 -34.01 -6.82
N LYS A 79 -8.19 -33.54 -6.18
CA LYS A 79 -9.46 -34.28 -6.14
C LYS A 79 -10.06 -34.30 -7.54
N PRO A 80 -10.65 -35.44 -7.98
CA PRO A 80 -11.34 -35.51 -9.25
C PRO A 80 -12.49 -34.49 -9.31
N GLY A 81 -12.63 -33.81 -10.42
CA GLY A 81 -13.65 -32.80 -10.66
C GLY A 81 -14.88 -33.33 -11.40
N ASN A 82 -15.73 -32.42 -11.86
CA ASN A 82 -16.87 -32.72 -12.70
C ASN A 82 -16.40 -32.92 -14.16
N LYS A 83 -16.91 -33.95 -14.83
CA LYS A 83 -16.54 -34.25 -16.22
C LYS A 83 -17.51 -33.66 -17.25
N GLU A 84 -18.62 -33.07 -16.82
CA GLU A 84 -19.65 -32.56 -17.73
C GLU A 84 -19.23 -31.22 -18.37
N TYR A 85 -18.42 -30.40 -17.66
CA TYR A 85 -17.92 -29.14 -18.14
C TYR A 85 -16.52 -28.86 -17.60
N GLY A 86 -15.80 -27.96 -18.25
CA GLY A 86 -14.47 -27.57 -17.80
C GLY A 86 -14.51 -26.28 -16.97
N ARG A 87 -13.82 -26.28 -15.82
CA ARG A 87 -13.60 -25.06 -15.01
C ARG A 87 -12.12 -24.87 -14.72
N ALA A 88 -11.66 -23.65 -14.92
CA ALA A 88 -10.31 -23.23 -14.54
C ALA A 88 -10.35 -21.92 -13.78
N LEU A 89 -9.56 -21.80 -12.73
CA LEU A 89 -9.41 -20.58 -11.94
C LEU A 89 -8.22 -19.76 -12.45
N VAL A 90 -8.45 -18.51 -12.75
CA VAL A 90 -7.38 -17.56 -13.11
C VAL A 90 -6.69 -17.11 -11.82
N PHE A 91 -5.40 -17.40 -11.67
CA PHE A 91 -4.62 -16.94 -10.51
C PHE A 91 -3.61 -15.84 -10.85
N ASP A 92 -3.32 -15.62 -12.14
CA ASP A 92 -2.51 -14.52 -12.64
C ASP A 92 -2.79 -14.29 -14.12
N SER A 93 -2.32 -13.18 -14.70
CA SER A 93 -2.42 -12.92 -16.13
C SER A 93 -1.25 -12.05 -16.61
N ASN A 94 -0.91 -12.23 -17.90
CA ASN A 94 0.10 -11.41 -18.55
C ASN A 94 -0.41 -10.99 -19.94
N TYR A 95 0.12 -9.89 -20.46
CA TYR A 95 -0.19 -9.45 -21.82
C TYR A 95 0.96 -9.73 -22.76
N ASP A 96 0.68 -10.50 -23.80
CA ASP A 96 1.59 -10.77 -24.92
C ASP A 96 1.09 -10.10 -26.17
N SER A 97 1.95 -9.39 -26.90
CA SER A 97 1.57 -8.64 -28.09
C SER A 97 1.04 -9.51 -29.24
N TYR A 98 1.39 -10.79 -29.28
CA TYR A 98 0.97 -11.75 -30.31
C TYR A 98 -0.19 -12.62 -29.86
N LYS A 99 -0.17 -13.08 -28.60
CA LYS A 99 -1.16 -14.01 -28.04
C LYS A 99 -2.33 -13.28 -27.31
N GLY A 100 -2.25 -11.96 -27.19
CA GLY A 100 -3.19 -11.18 -26.39
C GLY A 100 -3.01 -11.44 -24.89
N VAL A 101 -4.10 -11.40 -24.13
CA VAL A 101 -4.06 -11.71 -22.70
C VAL A 101 -3.87 -13.23 -22.52
N VAL A 102 -2.82 -13.59 -21.79
CA VAL A 102 -2.49 -14.95 -21.39
C VAL A 102 -2.91 -15.13 -19.95
N ALA A 103 -3.97 -15.88 -19.71
CA ALA A 103 -4.46 -16.23 -18.38
C ALA A 103 -3.64 -17.40 -17.80
N TYR A 104 -3.12 -17.24 -16.58
CA TYR A 104 -2.48 -18.31 -15.83
C TYR A 104 -3.53 -18.98 -14.96
N VAL A 105 -3.69 -20.29 -15.16
CA VAL A 105 -4.85 -21.01 -14.65
C VAL A 105 -4.50 -22.30 -13.93
N ARG A 106 -5.31 -22.66 -12.95
CA ARG A 106 -5.42 -24.01 -12.42
C ARG A 106 -6.71 -24.65 -12.93
N VAL A 107 -6.62 -25.77 -13.59
CA VAL A 107 -7.78 -26.53 -14.05
C VAL A 107 -8.36 -27.35 -12.89
N PHE A 108 -9.64 -27.14 -12.61
CA PHE A 108 -10.38 -27.88 -11.57
C PHE A 108 -11.20 -28.99 -12.15
N ASP A 109 -11.81 -28.78 -13.32
CA ASP A 109 -12.67 -29.76 -13.99
C ASP A 109 -12.39 -29.77 -15.48
N GLY A 110 -12.52 -30.94 -16.08
CA GLY A 110 -12.45 -31.15 -17.52
C GLY A 110 -11.07 -30.93 -18.13
N ALA A 111 -11.06 -30.57 -19.41
CA ALA A 111 -9.81 -30.34 -20.16
C ALA A 111 -9.99 -29.20 -21.17
N PHE A 112 -8.97 -28.37 -21.30
CA PHE A 112 -8.97 -27.21 -22.19
C PHE A 112 -8.00 -27.45 -23.35
N SER A 113 -8.45 -27.08 -24.56
CA SER A 113 -7.63 -27.18 -25.79
C SER A 113 -7.86 -25.95 -26.68
N SER A 114 -6.93 -25.74 -27.62
CA SER A 114 -7.09 -24.70 -28.65
C SER A 114 -8.41 -24.90 -29.41
N GLY A 115 -9.09 -23.78 -29.74
CA GLY A 115 -10.40 -23.75 -30.40
C GLY A 115 -11.60 -23.91 -29.48
N ASN A 116 -11.40 -24.21 -28.18
CA ASN A 116 -12.53 -24.23 -27.24
C ASN A 116 -13.09 -22.81 -27.03
N LYS A 117 -14.42 -22.68 -27.08
CA LYS A 117 -15.11 -21.47 -26.69
C LYS A 117 -15.28 -21.44 -25.18
N ILE A 118 -14.78 -20.40 -24.56
CA ILE A 118 -14.77 -20.23 -23.11
C ILE A 118 -15.50 -18.95 -22.69
N LYS A 119 -15.93 -18.94 -21.44
CA LYS A 119 -16.55 -17.77 -20.82
C LYS A 119 -15.87 -17.43 -19.50
N PHE A 120 -15.50 -16.17 -19.33
CA PHE A 120 -15.09 -15.58 -18.04
C PHE A 120 -16.35 -15.20 -17.27
N ILE A 121 -16.60 -15.86 -16.12
CA ILE A 121 -17.88 -15.74 -15.40
C ILE A 121 -18.05 -14.35 -14.79
N ALA A 122 -17.05 -13.83 -14.08
CA ALA A 122 -17.13 -12.54 -13.41
C ALA A 122 -17.19 -11.37 -14.42
N GLN A 123 -16.38 -11.44 -15.47
CA GLN A 123 -16.34 -10.41 -16.52
C GLN A 123 -17.47 -10.59 -17.56
N LYS A 124 -18.21 -11.70 -17.53
CA LYS A 124 -19.27 -12.04 -18.52
C LYS A 124 -18.78 -11.91 -19.98
N LYS A 125 -17.52 -12.30 -20.21
CA LYS A 125 -16.85 -12.17 -21.50
C LYS A 125 -16.58 -13.54 -22.10
N ASP A 126 -16.98 -13.68 -23.38
CA ASP A 126 -16.68 -14.86 -24.18
C ASP A 126 -15.33 -14.67 -24.90
N ALA A 127 -14.58 -15.76 -25.05
CA ALA A 127 -13.35 -15.82 -25.78
C ALA A 127 -13.16 -17.21 -26.42
N GLU A 128 -12.19 -17.33 -27.32
CA GLU A 128 -11.77 -18.60 -27.89
C GLU A 128 -10.32 -18.85 -27.52
N ILE A 129 -10.01 -20.08 -27.12
CA ILE A 129 -8.63 -20.45 -26.76
C ILE A 129 -7.79 -20.53 -28.02
N MET A 130 -6.76 -19.66 -28.09
CA MET A 130 -5.75 -19.73 -29.15
C MET A 130 -4.75 -20.80 -28.90
N GLU A 131 -4.28 -20.93 -27.66
CA GLU A 131 -3.22 -21.85 -27.26
C GLU A 131 -3.34 -22.19 -25.78
N VAL A 132 -2.97 -23.40 -25.39
CA VAL A 132 -2.81 -23.83 -24.00
C VAL A 132 -1.40 -24.40 -23.81
N GLY A 133 -0.94 -24.43 -22.56
CA GLY A 133 0.35 -25.02 -22.22
C GLY A 133 0.72 -24.89 -20.76
N HIS A 134 1.95 -25.24 -20.44
CA HIS A 134 2.50 -25.22 -19.09
C HIS A 134 3.80 -24.39 -19.03
N PHE A 135 4.39 -24.25 -17.82
CA PHE A 135 5.61 -23.47 -17.57
C PHE A 135 6.84 -24.37 -17.37
N LYS A 136 7.99 -24.08 -18.10
CA LYS A 136 9.31 -24.78 -17.95
C LYS A 136 10.54 -23.86 -18.15
N PRO A 137 10.83 -22.91 -17.35
CA PRO A 137 10.01 -21.85 -16.78
C PRO A 137 9.29 -21.01 -17.85
N GLN A 138 9.71 -21.10 -19.11
CA GLN A 138 9.06 -20.45 -20.25
C GLN A 138 7.73 -21.12 -20.57
N LEU A 139 6.88 -20.40 -21.30
CA LEU A 139 5.63 -20.94 -21.83
C LEU A 139 5.93 -22.05 -22.84
N VAL A 140 5.44 -23.26 -22.56
CA VAL A 140 5.60 -24.42 -23.45
C VAL A 140 4.20 -24.87 -23.86
N HIS A 141 3.98 -24.85 -25.18
CA HIS A 141 2.72 -25.27 -25.78
C HIS A 141 2.42 -26.75 -25.48
N GLN A 142 1.14 -27.02 -25.18
CA GLN A 142 0.55 -28.36 -25.09
C GLN A 142 -0.70 -28.48 -25.94
N LYS A 143 -1.07 -29.70 -26.30
CA LYS A 143 -2.33 -29.95 -27.03
C LYS A 143 -3.56 -29.78 -26.12
N VAL A 144 -3.43 -30.18 -24.86
CA VAL A 144 -4.50 -30.23 -23.89
C VAL A 144 -3.94 -29.84 -22.51
N LEU A 145 -4.67 -29.03 -21.77
CA LEU A 145 -4.44 -28.73 -20.35
C LEU A 145 -5.53 -29.43 -19.54
N SER A 146 -5.15 -30.44 -18.77
CA SER A 146 -6.07 -31.38 -18.12
C SER A 146 -6.39 -30.99 -16.68
N GLU A 147 -7.39 -31.61 -16.11
CA GLU A 147 -7.80 -31.51 -14.72
C GLU A 147 -6.62 -31.69 -13.76
N GLY A 148 -6.52 -30.83 -12.75
CA GLY A 148 -5.44 -30.81 -11.76
C GLY A 148 -4.18 -30.07 -12.22
N GLU A 149 -4.01 -29.80 -13.51
CA GLU A 149 -2.83 -29.11 -14.05
C GLU A 149 -2.89 -27.59 -13.80
N ILE A 150 -1.69 -27.03 -13.66
CA ILE A 150 -1.43 -25.59 -13.68
C ILE A 150 -0.76 -25.26 -15.00
N GLY A 151 -1.30 -24.26 -15.69
CA GLY A 151 -0.76 -23.85 -16.97
C GLY A 151 -1.30 -22.48 -17.41
N TYR A 152 -1.27 -22.25 -18.70
CA TYR A 152 -1.76 -21.01 -19.27
C TYR A 152 -2.77 -21.25 -20.40
N ILE A 153 -3.64 -20.26 -20.58
CA ILE A 153 -4.62 -20.16 -21.68
C ILE A 153 -4.39 -18.82 -22.37
N ALA A 154 -3.98 -18.84 -23.63
CA ALA A 154 -3.91 -17.65 -24.48
C ALA A 154 -5.29 -17.36 -25.07
N THR A 155 -5.83 -16.17 -24.78
CA THR A 155 -7.24 -15.85 -25.06
C THR A 155 -7.45 -15.01 -26.31
N GLY A 156 -6.40 -14.45 -26.90
CA GLY A 156 -6.49 -13.51 -28.01
C GLY A 156 -7.14 -12.15 -27.67
N LEU A 157 -7.61 -11.97 -26.44
CA LEU A 157 -8.19 -10.70 -25.99
C LEU A 157 -7.13 -9.61 -25.93
N LYS A 158 -7.46 -8.44 -26.44
CA LYS A 158 -6.51 -7.29 -26.47
C LYS A 158 -6.57 -6.42 -25.22
N ASP A 159 -7.63 -6.51 -24.46
CA ASP A 159 -7.84 -5.73 -23.25
C ASP A 159 -7.58 -6.57 -22.00
N PRO A 160 -6.49 -6.32 -21.25
CA PRO A 160 -6.15 -7.06 -20.05
C PRO A 160 -7.20 -6.96 -18.94
N SER A 161 -8.00 -5.91 -18.91
CA SER A 161 -9.06 -5.73 -17.91
C SER A 161 -10.17 -6.78 -18.00
N LEU A 162 -10.24 -7.51 -19.11
CA LEU A 162 -11.22 -8.55 -19.36
C LEU A 162 -10.83 -9.93 -18.78
N VAL A 163 -9.60 -10.08 -18.29
CA VAL A 163 -9.11 -11.30 -17.64
C VAL A 163 -8.61 -10.93 -16.24
N ARG A 164 -9.39 -11.23 -15.23
CA ARG A 164 -9.06 -10.85 -13.85
C ARG A 164 -8.67 -12.05 -13.02
N VAL A 165 -7.71 -11.82 -12.13
CA VAL A 165 -7.34 -12.80 -11.09
C VAL A 165 -8.57 -13.10 -10.23
N GLY A 166 -8.84 -14.38 -10.01
CA GLY A 166 -10.02 -14.84 -9.28
C GLY A 166 -11.23 -15.16 -10.14
N ASP A 167 -11.21 -14.81 -11.43
CA ASP A 167 -12.30 -15.20 -12.33
C ASP A 167 -12.23 -16.70 -12.66
N THR A 168 -13.39 -17.27 -12.93
CA THR A 168 -13.54 -18.65 -13.38
C THR A 168 -13.75 -18.69 -14.88
N ILE A 169 -12.90 -19.45 -15.56
CA ILE A 169 -13.07 -19.80 -16.96
C ILE A 169 -13.93 -21.05 -17.04
N LEU A 170 -15.01 -20.96 -17.81
CA LEU A 170 -15.98 -22.05 -18.03
C LEU A 170 -15.93 -22.51 -19.48
N PHE A 171 -15.99 -23.83 -19.70
CA PHE A 171 -16.03 -24.48 -21.01
C PHE A 171 -17.04 -25.63 -21.01
N GLY A 172 -17.76 -25.83 -22.13
CA GLY A 172 -18.66 -26.99 -22.32
C GLY A 172 -20.01 -26.91 -21.58
N TYR A 173 -20.31 -25.78 -20.94
CA TYR A 173 -21.60 -25.50 -20.31
C TYR A 173 -22.45 -24.61 -21.23
N ASP A 174 -23.79 -24.65 -21.08
CA ASP A 174 -24.67 -23.73 -21.82
C ASP A 174 -24.37 -22.28 -21.39
N LEU A 175 -23.75 -21.55 -22.30
CA LEU A 175 -23.26 -20.19 -22.05
C LEU A 175 -24.39 -19.17 -21.85
N HIS A 176 -25.63 -19.57 -22.04
CA HIS A 176 -26.82 -18.71 -21.91
C HIS A 176 -27.57 -18.89 -20.59
N ASP A 177 -27.15 -19.82 -19.74
CA ASP A 177 -27.82 -20.10 -18.47
C ASP A 177 -27.59 -18.96 -17.45
N SER A 178 -28.69 -18.53 -16.83
CA SER A 178 -28.70 -17.55 -15.74
C SER A 178 -28.03 -18.06 -14.44
N SER A 179 -27.83 -19.38 -14.33
CA SER A 179 -27.24 -20.04 -13.15
C SER A 179 -25.70 -20.02 -13.09
N LEU A 180 -25.03 -19.37 -14.03
CA LEU A 180 -23.56 -19.34 -14.12
C LEU A 180 -22.83 -18.95 -12.81
N LYS A 181 -23.46 -18.13 -11.97
CA LYS A 181 -22.87 -17.76 -10.67
C LYS A 181 -22.73 -18.93 -9.71
N SER A 182 -23.58 -19.96 -9.81
CA SER A 182 -23.51 -21.14 -8.95
C SER A 182 -22.36 -22.08 -9.34
N VAL A 183 -21.84 -21.94 -10.55
CA VAL A 183 -20.76 -22.74 -11.12
C VAL A 183 -19.38 -22.08 -10.88
N ALA A 184 -19.35 -20.81 -10.52
CA ALA A 184 -18.10 -20.10 -10.23
C ALA A 184 -17.32 -20.76 -9.07
N LEU A 185 -16.01 -20.87 -9.24
CA LEU A 185 -15.13 -21.40 -8.19
C LEU A 185 -15.05 -20.41 -7.02
N PRO A 186 -15.24 -20.88 -5.77
CA PRO A 186 -15.22 -20.02 -4.60
C PRO A 186 -13.80 -19.67 -4.17
N GLY A 187 -13.66 -18.59 -3.38
CA GLY A 187 -12.53 -18.38 -2.50
C GLY A 187 -11.46 -17.41 -3.00
N TYR A 188 -11.41 -17.05 -4.25
CA TYR A 188 -10.46 -16.04 -4.73
C TYR A 188 -11.09 -14.64 -4.67
N LYS A 189 -10.40 -13.69 -4.07
CA LYS A 189 -10.78 -12.28 -4.05
C LYS A 189 -9.69 -11.48 -4.73
N GLU A 190 -10.09 -10.55 -5.60
CA GLU A 190 -9.16 -9.59 -6.17
C GLU A 190 -8.51 -8.77 -5.04
N PRO A 191 -7.17 -8.65 -5.01
CA PRO A 191 -6.51 -7.84 -4.00
C PRO A 191 -7.05 -6.41 -4.07
N SER A 192 -7.58 -5.92 -2.95
CA SER A 192 -8.10 -4.55 -2.88
C SER A 192 -7.05 -3.63 -2.28
N PRO A 193 -6.80 -2.47 -2.87
CA PRO A 193 -5.86 -1.50 -2.32
C PRO A 193 -6.36 -0.97 -0.97
N VAL A 194 -5.44 -0.83 -0.04
CA VAL A 194 -5.70 -0.33 1.33
C VAL A 194 -4.93 0.95 1.64
N VAL A 195 -3.86 1.24 0.90
CA VAL A 195 -3.04 2.45 0.99
C VAL A 195 -3.22 3.26 -0.29
N PHE A 196 -3.43 4.56 -0.15
CA PHE A 196 -3.64 5.48 -1.27
C PHE A 196 -2.65 6.63 -1.20
N ALA A 197 -2.08 7.00 -2.34
CA ALA A 197 -1.28 8.20 -2.48
C ALA A 197 -1.48 8.80 -3.88
N SER A 198 -1.46 10.12 -3.98
CA SER A 198 -1.48 10.78 -5.28
C SER A 198 -0.07 10.99 -5.79
N ILE A 199 0.15 10.70 -7.06
CA ILE A 199 1.43 10.79 -7.75
C ILE A 199 1.31 11.87 -8.82
N PHE A 200 2.20 12.84 -8.77
CA PHE A 200 2.29 13.94 -9.72
C PHE A 200 3.66 13.92 -10.40
N PRO A 201 3.75 14.21 -11.71
CA PRO A 201 5.04 14.41 -12.33
C PRO A 201 5.64 15.73 -11.83
N LYS A 202 6.97 15.76 -11.63
CA LYS A 202 7.67 16.98 -11.24
C LYS A 202 7.59 18.06 -12.34
N ASP A 203 7.64 17.63 -13.61
CA ASP A 203 7.39 18.47 -14.77
C ASP A 203 6.01 18.13 -15.34
N GLY A 204 5.14 19.12 -15.48
CA GLY A 204 3.79 18.93 -16.02
C GLY A 204 3.77 18.35 -17.45
N ALA A 205 4.85 18.50 -18.22
CA ALA A 205 5.02 17.90 -19.54
C ALA A 205 5.05 16.36 -19.49
N ASP A 206 5.49 15.78 -18.39
CA ASP A 206 5.58 14.32 -18.19
C ASP A 206 4.25 13.65 -17.83
N PHE A 207 3.14 14.40 -17.77
CA PHE A 207 1.83 13.84 -17.40
C PHE A 207 1.38 12.70 -18.33
N ALA A 208 1.56 12.86 -19.64
CA ALA A 208 1.21 11.83 -20.61
C ALA A 208 2.08 10.57 -20.43
N LEU A 209 3.38 10.75 -20.21
CA LEU A 209 4.32 9.66 -19.94
C LEU A 209 3.97 8.93 -18.65
N LEU A 210 3.60 9.65 -17.60
CA LEU A 210 3.15 9.04 -16.31
C LEU A 210 1.89 8.18 -16.53
N LYS A 211 0.91 8.68 -17.29
CA LYS A 211 -0.31 7.93 -17.62
C LYS A 211 0.01 6.61 -18.32
N ASP A 212 0.84 6.66 -19.36
CA ASP A 212 1.20 5.49 -20.16
C ASP A 212 2.01 4.48 -19.32
N SER A 213 2.89 4.98 -18.46
CA SER A 213 3.68 4.15 -17.56
C SER A 213 2.81 3.44 -16.53
N LEU A 214 1.83 4.12 -15.93
CA LEU A 214 0.87 3.52 -14.99
C LEU A 214 -0.01 2.47 -15.69
N LEU A 215 -0.44 2.72 -16.93
CA LEU A 215 -1.17 1.73 -17.73
C LEU A 215 -0.32 0.47 -17.96
N LYS A 216 0.94 0.62 -18.34
CA LYS A 216 1.87 -0.51 -18.53
C LYS A 216 2.14 -1.27 -17.23
N LEU A 217 2.33 -0.57 -16.11
CA LEU A 217 2.51 -1.22 -14.81
C LEU A 217 1.27 -2.01 -14.41
N LYS A 218 0.07 -1.48 -14.62
CA LYS A 218 -1.19 -2.16 -14.32
C LYS A 218 -1.36 -3.48 -15.07
N LEU A 219 -0.76 -3.63 -16.26
CA LEU A 219 -0.78 -4.90 -17.00
C LEU A 219 -0.02 -6.03 -16.27
N SER A 220 1.02 -5.67 -15.52
CA SER A 220 1.85 -6.62 -14.75
C SER A 220 1.53 -6.62 -13.25
N ASP A 221 0.64 -5.73 -12.80
CA ASP A 221 0.29 -5.55 -11.40
C ASP A 221 -1.22 -5.29 -11.26
N ALA A 222 -1.98 -6.38 -11.13
CA ALA A 222 -3.44 -6.34 -11.05
C ALA A 222 -3.95 -5.58 -9.80
N ALA A 223 -3.14 -5.47 -8.76
CA ALA A 223 -3.48 -4.78 -7.52
C ALA A 223 -3.37 -3.25 -7.63
N LEU A 224 -2.58 -2.75 -8.58
CA LEU A 224 -2.43 -1.32 -8.80
C LEU A 224 -3.71 -0.72 -9.38
N THR A 225 -4.32 0.20 -8.67
CA THR A 225 -5.43 1.00 -9.17
C THR A 225 -5.00 2.45 -9.28
N PHE A 226 -5.51 3.16 -10.27
CA PHE A 226 -5.25 4.60 -10.38
C PHE A 226 -6.42 5.30 -11.08
N GLU A 227 -6.65 6.53 -10.67
CA GLU A 227 -7.64 7.44 -11.23
C GLU A 227 -7.06 8.85 -11.33
N LEU A 228 -7.64 9.67 -12.19
CA LEU A 228 -7.17 11.04 -12.39
C LEU A 228 -7.30 11.82 -11.08
N ASP A 229 -6.24 12.52 -10.70
CA ASP A 229 -6.24 13.50 -9.62
C ASP A 229 -5.69 14.84 -10.14
N SER A 230 -6.20 15.93 -9.58
CA SER A 230 -5.75 17.27 -9.94
C SER A 230 -5.74 18.15 -8.69
N GLN A 231 -4.61 18.76 -8.44
CA GLN A 231 -4.45 19.69 -7.33
C GLN A 231 -3.99 21.06 -7.87
N GLU A 232 -4.54 22.13 -7.31
CA GLU A 232 -4.27 23.50 -7.79
C GLU A 232 -2.77 23.84 -7.82
N VAL A 233 -2.01 23.32 -6.85
CA VAL A 233 -0.58 23.59 -6.70
C VAL A 233 0.31 22.60 -7.46
N LEU A 234 -0.05 21.30 -7.44
CA LEU A 234 0.76 20.23 -8.02
C LEU A 234 0.37 19.88 -9.46
N GLY A 235 -0.71 20.48 -9.97
CA GLY A 235 -1.21 20.22 -11.30
C GLY A 235 -1.93 18.89 -11.44
N ARG A 236 -1.82 18.26 -12.62
CA ARG A 236 -2.48 17.00 -12.96
C ARG A 236 -1.60 15.81 -12.58
N GLY A 237 -2.20 14.81 -11.96
CA GLY A 237 -1.56 13.57 -11.55
C GLY A 237 -2.56 12.43 -11.45
N PHE A 238 -2.22 11.40 -10.68
CA PHE A 238 -3.05 10.24 -10.47
C PHE A 238 -3.08 9.86 -9.01
N ARG A 239 -4.27 9.61 -8.47
CA ARG A 239 -4.46 8.94 -7.19
C ARG A 239 -4.32 7.44 -7.44
N CYS A 240 -3.34 6.85 -6.79
CA CYS A 240 -3.01 5.44 -6.91
C CYS A 240 -3.37 4.69 -5.63
N GLY A 241 -3.88 3.46 -5.78
CA GLY A 241 -4.15 2.57 -4.68
C GLY A 241 -3.17 1.39 -4.68
N PHE A 242 -2.68 1.03 -3.50
CA PHE A 242 -1.63 0.05 -3.25
C PHE A 242 -2.05 -0.94 -2.17
N LEU A 243 -1.48 -2.15 -2.18
CA LEU A 243 -1.70 -3.17 -1.14
C LEU A 243 -1.07 -2.81 0.22
N GLY A 244 -0.11 -1.90 0.21
CA GLY A 244 0.60 -1.45 1.40
C GLY A 244 1.72 -0.49 1.05
N SER A 245 2.48 -0.03 2.06
CA SER A 245 3.59 0.92 1.88
C SER A 245 4.71 0.36 1.01
N LEU A 246 5.09 -0.90 1.20
CA LEU A 246 6.12 -1.56 0.38
C LEU A 246 5.71 -1.67 -1.09
N HIS A 247 4.45 -2.02 -1.37
CA HIS A 247 3.94 -2.05 -2.74
C HIS A 247 4.03 -0.66 -3.39
N MET A 248 3.65 0.39 -2.66
CA MET A 248 3.79 1.78 -3.12
C MET A 248 5.24 2.13 -3.46
N GLU A 249 6.20 1.79 -2.58
CA GLU A 249 7.62 2.05 -2.80
C GLU A 249 8.14 1.34 -4.05
N ILE A 250 7.75 0.08 -4.27
CA ILE A 250 8.12 -0.71 -5.45
C ILE A 250 7.58 -0.04 -6.72
N VAL A 251 6.31 0.34 -6.74
CA VAL A 251 5.70 1.01 -7.91
C VAL A 251 6.39 2.34 -8.21
N LEU A 252 6.67 3.15 -7.18
CA LEU A 252 7.38 4.43 -7.35
C LEU A 252 8.81 4.23 -7.89
N GLU A 253 9.52 3.25 -7.36
CA GLU A 253 10.88 2.95 -7.82
C GLU A 253 10.88 2.39 -9.25
N ARG A 254 9.90 1.58 -9.63
CA ARG A 254 9.71 1.13 -11.01
C ARG A 254 9.42 2.29 -11.96
N LEU A 255 8.51 3.20 -11.61
CA LEU A 255 8.23 4.41 -12.40
C LEU A 255 9.49 5.25 -12.61
N LYS A 256 10.33 5.38 -11.59
CA LYS A 256 11.58 6.11 -11.66
C LYS A 256 12.62 5.40 -12.52
N ARG A 257 12.85 4.09 -12.32
CA ARG A 257 13.93 3.34 -13.00
C ARG A 257 13.57 2.91 -14.41
N GLU A 258 12.36 2.39 -14.62
CA GLU A 258 11.95 1.83 -15.90
C GLU A 258 11.50 2.93 -16.89
N TYR A 259 10.92 4.03 -16.37
CA TYR A 259 10.34 5.10 -17.20
C TYR A 259 11.03 6.45 -17.03
N ASN A 260 12.08 6.53 -16.21
CA ASN A 260 12.86 7.76 -15.95
C ASN A 260 12.01 8.97 -15.50
N LEU A 261 10.95 8.69 -14.73
CA LEU A 261 10.03 9.72 -14.23
C LEU A 261 10.53 10.30 -12.91
N SER A 262 10.52 11.63 -12.81
CA SER A 262 10.69 12.35 -11.55
C SER A 262 9.32 12.67 -10.97
N LEU A 263 9.00 12.09 -9.79
CA LEU A 263 7.66 12.11 -9.23
C LEU A 263 7.58 12.85 -7.90
N ILE A 264 6.42 13.44 -7.64
CA ILE A 264 5.99 13.96 -6.34
C ILE A 264 4.86 13.06 -5.85
N THR A 265 4.96 12.60 -4.60
CA THR A 265 3.91 11.79 -3.98
C THR A 265 3.33 12.50 -2.77
N THR A 266 2.02 12.42 -2.60
CA THR A 266 1.39 12.85 -1.35
C THR A 266 1.71 11.88 -0.21
N THR A 267 1.51 12.31 1.04
CA THR A 267 1.60 11.40 2.18
C THR A 267 0.62 10.24 1.98
N PRO A 268 1.05 8.99 2.18
CA PRO A 268 0.14 7.86 2.11
C PRO A 268 -1.02 8.02 3.08
N SER A 269 -2.22 7.70 2.61
CA SER A 269 -3.46 7.73 3.39
C SER A 269 -4.20 6.41 3.25
N VAL A 270 -5.20 6.21 4.09
CA VAL A 270 -6.13 5.08 4.00
C VAL A 270 -7.43 5.54 3.35
N SER A 271 -8.24 4.59 2.91
CA SER A 271 -9.63 4.85 2.52
C SER A 271 -10.47 4.99 3.78
N TYR A 272 -11.15 6.13 3.94
CA TYR A 272 -12.14 6.34 4.99
C TYR A 272 -13.54 6.15 4.43
N GLU A 273 -14.46 5.72 5.29
CA GLU A 273 -15.88 5.63 4.97
C GLU A 273 -16.64 6.71 5.73
N LEU A 274 -17.45 7.48 5.02
CA LEU A 274 -18.31 8.50 5.60
C LEU A 274 -19.74 8.02 5.63
N VAL A 275 -20.38 8.12 6.80
CA VAL A 275 -21.83 7.99 6.92
C VAL A 275 -22.42 9.38 6.78
N LEU A 276 -23.08 9.64 5.66
CA LEU A 276 -23.72 10.92 5.39
C LEU A 276 -25.05 11.05 6.17
N ARG A 277 -25.52 12.28 6.43
CA ARG A 277 -26.79 12.49 7.17
C ARG A 277 -28.02 11.91 6.52
N ASN A 278 -27.98 11.68 5.21
CA ASN A 278 -29.06 11.00 4.48
C ASN A 278 -29.00 9.47 4.57
N GLY A 279 -28.07 8.92 5.38
CA GLY A 279 -27.85 7.49 5.54
C GLY A 279 -27.03 6.82 4.44
N SER A 280 -26.65 7.54 3.39
CA SER A 280 -25.76 6.97 2.36
C SER A 280 -24.33 6.88 2.85
N ILE A 281 -23.58 5.91 2.31
CA ILE A 281 -22.17 5.67 2.64
C ILE A 281 -21.32 6.12 1.45
N GLY A 282 -20.34 6.97 1.71
CA GLY A 282 -19.35 7.43 0.75
C GLY A 282 -17.95 7.07 1.16
N LYS A 283 -17.05 6.83 0.19
CA LYS A 283 -15.61 6.63 0.45
C LYS A 283 -14.86 7.91 0.13
N ILE A 284 -13.88 8.23 0.98
CA ILE A 284 -12.93 9.31 0.75
C ILE A 284 -11.50 8.80 0.91
N PHE A 285 -10.58 9.41 0.18
CA PHE A 285 -9.18 8.97 0.12
C PHE A 285 -8.20 10.08 0.51
N SER A 286 -8.68 11.31 0.59
CA SER A 286 -7.87 12.46 0.96
C SER A 286 -8.64 13.44 1.85
N ALA A 287 -7.93 14.30 2.57
CA ALA A 287 -8.54 15.36 3.36
C ALA A 287 -9.29 16.39 2.48
N GLY A 288 -8.87 16.55 1.21
CA GLY A 288 -9.55 17.43 0.27
C GLY A 288 -10.97 16.97 -0.08
N ASP A 289 -11.20 15.64 -0.05
CA ASP A 289 -12.50 15.03 -0.37
C ASP A 289 -13.48 15.08 0.81
N LEU A 290 -13.01 15.43 2.03
CA LEU A 290 -13.85 15.46 3.23
C LEU A 290 -14.79 16.68 3.16
N PRO A 291 -16.12 16.47 3.13
CA PRO A 291 -17.09 17.55 3.15
C PRO A 291 -17.10 18.26 4.51
N THR A 292 -17.81 19.36 4.58
CA THR A 292 -18.04 20.10 5.86
C THR A 292 -18.75 19.21 6.88
N SER A 293 -18.42 19.39 8.16
CA SER A 293 -18.87 18.52 9.26
C SER A 293 -20.40 18.44 9.45
N ASP A 294 -21.14 19.36 8.84
CA ASP A 294 -22.61 19.36 8.83
C ASP A 294 -23.23 18.32 7.87
N ARG A 295 -22.44 17.74 6.94
CA ARG A 295 -22.92 16.83 5.91
C ARG A 295 -22.80 15.36 6.27
N TYR A 296 -22.00 15.00 7.27
CA TYR A 296 -21.82 13.61 7.71
C TYR A 296 -22.04 13.47 9.21
N THR A 297 -22.30 12.24 9.66
CA THR A 297 -22.52 11.91 11.06
C THR A 297 -21.35 11.11 11.64
N GLU A 298 -20.61 10.39 10.80
CA GLU A 298 -19.59 9.46 11.26
C GLU A 298 -18.50 9.31 10.20
N ILE A 299 -17.24 9.22 10.66
CA ILE A 299 -16.08 8.81 9.85
C ILE A 299 -15.63 7.45 10.37
N ARG A 300 -15.50 6.47 9.47
CA ARG A 300 -14.95 5.15 9.78
C ARG A 300 -13.59 4.99 9.14
N GLU A 301 -12.67 4.40 9.89
CA GLU A 301 -11.32 4.12 9.45
C GLU A 301 -11.04 2.61 9.48
N PRO A 302 -10.17 2.09 8.57
CA PRO A 302 -9.81 0.69 8.54
C PRO A 302 -8.95 0.31 9.74
N TRP A 303 -9.35 -0.78 10.41
CA TRP A 303 -8.61 -1.41 11.49
C TRP A 303 -7.99 -2.72 11.01
N VAL A 304 -6.84 -3.05 11.55
CA VAL A 304 -6.06 -4.25 11.23
C VAL A 304 -5.63 -4.99 12.49
N ALA A 305 -5.53 -6.31 12.37
CA ALA A 305 -4.81 -7.15 13.31
C ALA A 305 -3.32 -7.08 12.95
N LEU A 306 -2.53 -6.44 13.80
CA LEU A 306 -1.09 -6.30 13.64
C LEU A 306 -0.40 -7.35 14.50
N THR A 307 0.39 -8.22 13.86
CA THR A 307 1.23 -9.21 14.53
C THR A 307 2.68 -8.75 14.44
N ILE A 308 3.34 -8.64 15.60
CA ILE A 308 4.76 -8.30 15.70
C ILE A 308 5.49 -9.47 16.36
N LEU A 309 6.50 -10.00 15.69
CA LEU A 309 7.40 -11.01 16.23
C LEU A 309 8.77 -10.38 16.48
N THR A 310 9.28 -10.55 17.71
CA THR A 310 10.53 -9.93 18.14
C THR A 310 11.25 -10.77 19.19
N PRO A 311 12.58 -10.62 19.37
CA PRO A 311 13.25 -11.15 20.55
C PRO A 311 12.70 -10.54 21.84
N SER A 312 12.53 -11.36 22.89
CA SER A 312 11.91 -10.96 24.16
C SER A 312 12.55 -9.75 24.82
N LYS A 313 13.85 -9.52 24.62
CA LYS A 313 14.58 -8.34 25.12
C LYS A 313 14.08 -6.99 24.58
N TYR A 314 13.39 -6.97 23.44
CA TYR A 314 12.85 -5.73 22.85
C TYR A 314 11.37 -5.50 23.16
N LEU A 315 10.72 -6.44 23.87
CA LEU A 315 9.30 -6.40 24.18
C LEU A 315 8.88 -5.06 24.81
N GLY A 316 9.58 -4.62 25.85
CA GLY A 316 9.24 -3.36 26.56
C GLY A 316 9.28 -2.13 25.66
N GLY A 317 10.31 -1.99 24.82
CA GLY A 317 10.44 -0.88 23.89
C GLY A 317 9.34 -0.87 22.81
N ILE A 318 8.94 -2.04 22.32
CA ILE A 318 7.88 -2.18 21.33
C ILE A 318 6.51 -1.86 21.96
N LEU A 319 6.22 -2.37 23.15
CA LEU A 319 4.98 -2.05 23.87
C LEU A 319 4.87 -0.54 24.13
N GLU A 320 5.96 0.13 24.55
CA GLU A 320 5.98 1.58 24.73
C GLU A 320 5.76 2.32 23.40
N MET A 321 6.39 1.87 22.31
CA MET A 321 6.23 2.49 20.99
C MET A 321 4.79 2.39 20.49
N VAL A 322 4.14 1.23 20.65
CA VAL A 322 2.77 1.01 20.16
C VAL A 322 1.74 1.66 21.08
N SER A 323 1.99 1.74 22.39
CA SER A 323 1.09 2.42 23.35
C SER A 323 0.90 3.92 23.08
N LYS A 324 1.87 4.55 22.39
CA LYS A 324 1.78 5.95 21.92
C LYS A 324 0.91 6.12 20.68
N ARG A 325 0.35 5.03 20.16
CA ARG A 325 -0.55 4.97 19.02
C ARG A 325 -1.92 4.47 19.48
N ARG A 326 -2.94 4.62 18.66
CA ARG A 326 -4.33 4.23 19.01
C ARG A 326 -4.56 2.71 18.95
N GLY A 327 -3.52 1.88 19.13
CA GLY A 327 -3.61 0.44 19.10
C GLY A 327 -4.13 -0.15 20.41
N VAL A 328 -4.94 -1.21 20.31
CA VAL A 328 -5.45 -1.99 21.41
C VAL A 328 -4.65 -3.30 21.49
N HIS A 329 -3.89 -3.50 22.56
CA HIS A 329 -3.19 -4.74 22.83
C HIS A 329 -4.19 -5.88 23.02
N LYS A 330 -3.97 -7.01 22.36
CA LYS A 330 -4.82 -8.20 22.45
C LYS A 330 -4.15 -9.33 23.18
N ASP A 331 -2.94 -9.68 22.78
CA ASP A 331 -2.24 -10.82 23.33
C ASP A 331 -0.72 -10.68 23.21
N THR A 332 -0.01 -11.38 24.07
CA THR A 332 1.44 -11.55 24.00
C THR A 332 1.80 -12.99 24.29
N MET A 333 2.27 -13.71 23.28
CA MET A 333 2.58 -15.13 23.35
C MET A 333 4.09 -15.34 23.24
N TYR A 334 4.66 -16.08 24.19
CA TYR A 334 6.05 -16.52 24.12
C TYR A 334 6.14 -17.78 23.26
N ILE A 335 6.74 -17.65 22.08
CA ILE A 335 6.98 -18.79 21.18
C ILE A 335 8.15 -19.62 21.70
N SER A 336 9.16 -18.95 22.26
CA SER A 336 10.31 -19.55 22.94
C SER A 336 10.80 -18.61 24.04
N GLU A 337 11.78 -19.03 24.83
CA GLU A 337 12.41 -18.15 25.83
C GLU A 337 12.97 -16.86 25.25
N SER A 338 13.44 -16.92 24.01
CA SER A 338 14.08 -15.81 23.32
C SER A 338 13.15 -14.99 22.41
N ARG A 339 11.93 -15.47 22.11
CA ARG A 339 11.03 -14.86 21.12
C ARG A 339 9.59 -14.71 21.60
N VAL A 340 9.02 -13.58 21.25
CA VAL A 340 7.65 -13.21 21.62
C VAL A 340 6.87 -12.73 20.40
N GLU A 341 5.63 -13.16 20.29
CA GLU A 341 4.62 -12.66 19.37
C GLU A 341 3.69 -11.70 20.13
N ILE A 342 3.44 -10.55 19.54
CA ILE A 342 2.57 -9.52 20.11
C ILE A 342 1.46 -9.23 19.12
N LEU A 343 0.21 -9.33 19.55
CA LEU A 343 -0.97 -9.07 18.76
C LEU A 343 -1.65 -7.78 19.18
N TYR A 344 -1.89 -6.88 18.23
CA TYR A 344 -2.62 -5.64 18.40
C TYR A 344 -3.76 -5.54 17.41
N GLU A 345 -4.84 -4.87 17.80
CA GLU A 345 -5.77 -4.26 16.86
C GLU A 345 -5.45 -2.76 16.79
N ILE A 346 -5.22 -2.23 15.59
CA ILE A 346 -4.74 -0.86 15.40
C ILE A 346 -5.33 -0.26 14.12
N PRO A 347 -5.63 1.06 14.08
CA PRO A 347 -5.98 1.72 12.82
C PRO A 347 -4.85 1.59 11.80
N LEU A 348 -5.17 1.25 10.56
CA LEU A 348 -4.19 1.11 9.49
C LEU A 348 -3.38 2.40 9.28
N SER A 349 -4.00 3.57 9.46
CA SER A 349 -3.35 4.87 9.38
C SER A 349 -2.14 5.04 10.31
N GLU A 350 -2.12 4.33 11.44
CA GLU A 350 -1.05 4.39 12.42
C GLU A 350 0.21 3.60 12.02
N ILE A 351 0.08 2.67 11.09
CA ILE A 351 1.17 1.76 10.70
C ILE A 351 1.70 1.97 9.29
N ILE A 352 0.99 2.71 8.42
CA ILE A 352 1.43 2.92 7.04
C ILE A 352 2.54 3.95 6.88
N VAL A 353 2.75 4.81 7.89
CA VAL A 353 3.76 5.86 7.86
C VAL A 353 4.70 5.70 9.05
N ASP A 354 5.99 5.70 8.80
CA ASP A 354 7.12 5.66 9.78
C ASP A 354 7.11 4.51 10.82
N PHE A 355 6.06 3.70 10.89
CA PHE A 355 5.94 2.63 11.88
C PHE A 355 7.04 1.57 11.70
N HIS A 356 7.25 1.13 10.47
CA HIS A 356 8.26 0.11 10.17
C HIS A 356 9.68 0.55 10.52
N ASP A 357 10.03 1.80 10.22
CA ASP A 357 11.36 2.34 10.51
C ASP A 357 11.57 2.50 12.02
N LYS A 358 10.54 2.95 12.75
CA LYS A 358 10.58 3.02 14.21
C LYS A 358 10.68 1.64 14.84
N LEU A 359 9.91 0.67 14.34
CA LEU A 359 9.96 -0.71 14.81
C LEU A 359 11.34 -1.32 14.63
N LYS A 360 11.93 -1.16 13.42
CA LYS A 360 13.32 -1.56 13.15
C LYS A 360 14.32 -0.89 14.07
N SER A 361 14.15 0.40 14.33
CA SER A 361 15.04 1.15 15.22
C SER A 361 14.99 0.60 16.66
N VAL A 362 13.80 0.34 17.21
CA VAL A 362 13.59 -0.18 18.56
C VAL A 362 14.08 -1.61 18.68
N SER A 363 13.90 -2.43 17.65
CA SER A 363 14.27 -3.85 17.65
C SER A 363 15.69 -4.13 17.14
N SER A 364 16.44 -3.08 16.76
CA SER A 364 17.74 -3.21 16.07
C SER A 364 17.65 -4.05 14.78
N GLY A 365 16.49 -4.04 14.11
CA GLY A 365 16.21 -4.80 12.90
C GLY A 365 15.89 -6.29 13.11
N PHE A 366 15.67 -6.72 14.36
CA PHE A 366 15.32 -8.11 14.70
C PHE A 366 13.81 -8.32 14.86
N ASP A 367 13.01 -7.45 14.29
CA ASP A 367 11.56 -7.57 14.24
C ASP A 367 11.07 -8.14 12.92
N SER A 368 9.86 -8.63 12.95
CA SER A 368 9.06 -8.96 11.77
C SER A 368 7.62 -8.59 12.07
N GLN A 369 6.94 -7.99 11.10
CA GLN A 369 5.55 -7.59 11.26
C GLN A 369 4.70 -8.09 10.09
N SER A 370 3.44 -8.38 10.39
CA SER A 370 2.40 -8.63 9.41
C SER A 370 1.09 -8.01 9.90
N TYR A 371 0.18 -7.70 9.00
CA TYR A 371 -1.15 -7.24 9.38
C TYR A 371 -2.23 -7.81 8.45
N GLU A 372 -3.41 -8.03 9.01
CA GLU A 372 -4.60 -8.47 8.28
C GLU A 372 -5.72 -7.45 8.52
N PHE A 373 -6.48 -7.14 7.46
CA PHE A 373 -7.64 -6.26 7.58
C PHE A 373 -8.73 -6.91 8.43
N LEU A 374 -9.29 -6.17 9.37
CA LEU A 374 -10.41 -6.61 10.21
C LEU A 374 -11.73 -6.01 9.72
N ASP A 375 -11.94 -4.75 10.02
CA ASP A 375 -13.19 -4.04 9.78
C ASP A 375 -12.98 -2.52 9.66
N LEU A 376 -14.08 -1.81 9.39
CA LEU A 376 -14.12 -0.34 9.43
C LEU A 376 -14.77 0.09 10.75
N ARG A 377 -14.04 0.84 11.56
CA ARG A 377 -14.53 1.31 12.87
C ARG A 377 -14.64 2.83 12.90
N LYS A 378 -15.62 3.32 13.65
CA LYS A 378 -15.79 4.73 13.92
C LYS A 378 -14.55 5.31 14.60
N GLY A 379 -14.00 6.40 14.04
CA GLY A 379 -12.90 7.16 14.61
C GLY A 379 -13.32 8.58 14.96
N ASP A 380 -12.77 9.15 16.05
CA ASP A 380 -12.88 10.59 16.31
C ASP A 380 -11.80 11.33 15.50
N LEU A 381 -12.10 11.50 14.22
CA LEU A 381 -11.21 12.06 13.22
C LEU A 381 -11.66 13.44 12.80
N VAL A 382 -10.70 14.32 12.55
CA VAL A 382 -10.94 15.69 12.10
C VAL A 382 -10.07 16.05 10.91
N LYS A 383 -10.58 16.98 10.09
CA LYS A 383 -9.77 17.59 9.04
C LYS A 383 -8.88 18.66 9.64
N LEU A 384 -7.58 18.50 9.48
CA LEU A 384 -6.58 19.50 9.80
C LEU A 384 -6.24 20.27 8.52
N ASP A 385 -6.75 21.49 8.41
CA ASP A 385 -6.49 22.38 7.29
C ASP A 385 -5.18 23.15 7.51
N VAL A 386 -4.39 23.30 6.45
CA VAL A 386 -3.14 24.07 6.48
C VAL A 386 -3.31 25.31 5.62
N LEU A 387 -3.06 26.49 6.21
CA LEU A 387 -3.18 27.78 5.55
C LEU A 387 -1.81 28.48 5.49
N VAL A 388 -1.47 29.01 4.31
CA VAL A 388 -0.28 29.81 4.08
C VAL A 388 -0.71 31.20 3.63
N ALA A 389 -0.37 32.22 4.37
CA ALA A 389 -0.81 33.62 4.15
C ALA A 389 -2.33 33.82 4.11
N GLY A 390 -3.10 32.89 4.68
CA GLY A 390 -4.56 32.87 4.66
C GLY A 390 -5.19 31.98 3.58
N ASP A 391 -4.40 31.53 2.60
CA ASP A 391 -4.88 30.64 1.55
C ASP A 391 -4.80 29.18 2.00
N LEU A 392 -5.86 28.41 1.78
CA LEU A 392 -5.93 26.98 2.10
C LEU A 392 -5.06 26.18 1.12
N VAL A 393 -4.14 25.36 1.66
CA VAL A 393 -3.29 24.48 0.88
C VAL A 393 -3.77 23.03 1.04
N ASN A 394 -4.73 22.62 0.22
CA ASN A 394 -5.35 21.29 0.29
C ASN A 394 -4.34 20.13 0.24
N ALA A 395 -3.24 20.27 -0.51
CA ALA A 395 -2.18 19.26 -0.61
C ALA A 395 -1.50 18.96 0.74
N LEU A 396 -1.56 19.87 1.69
CA LEU A 396 -1.00 19.72 3.03
C LEU A 396 -2.05 19.37 4.09
N SER A 397 -3.33 19.50 3.77
CA SER A 397 -4.42 19.13 4.68
C SER A 397 -4.45 17.63 4.93
N ARG A 398 -4.79 17.20 6.15
CA ARG A 398 -4.77 15.80 6.59
C ARG A 398 -6.01 15.45 7.40
N ILE A 399 -6.40 14.17 7.37
CA ILE A 399 -7.34 13.61 8.34
C ILE A 399 -6.51 13.05 9.49
N VAL A 400 -6.76 13.52 10.69
CA VAL A 400 -6.00 13.17 11.89
C VAL A 400 -6.93 12.88 13.07
N PRO A 401 -6.50 12.08 14.06
CA PRO A 401 -7.22 11.96 15.32
C PRO A 401 -7.37 13.33 15.99
N ARG A 402 -8.54 13.59 16.58
CA ARG A 402 -8.80 14.88 17.24
C ARG A 402 -7.79 15.17 18.35
N GLU A 403 -7.41 14.16 19.12
CA GLU A 403 -6.45 14.28 20.22
C GLU A 403 -5.06 14.70 19.74
N ASP A 404 -4.60 14.20 18.58
CA ASP A 404 -3.27 14.49 18.02
C ASP A 404 -3.23 15.76 17.17
N SER A 405 -4.38 16.33 16.87
CA SER A 405 -4.52 17.43 15.90
C SER A 405 -3.69 18.68 16.23
N ASN A 406 -3.55 19.01 17.52
CA ASN A 406 -2.73 20.15 17.97
C ASN A 406 -1.23 19.87 17.76
N GLY A 407 -0.76 18.66 18.09
CA GLY A 407 0.62 18.25 17.92
C GLY A 407 1.03 18.19 16.45
N GLU A 408 0.19 17.56 15.62
CA GLU A 408 0.42 17.45 14.18
C GLU A 408 0.35 18.83 13.49
N GLY A 409 -0.61 19.67 13.89
CA GLY A 409 -0.71 21.04 13.39
C GLY A 409 0.54 21.86 13.68
N ARG A 410 1.06 21.81 14.91
CA ARG A 410 2.30 22.50 15.30
C ARG A 410 3.49 21.99 14.48
N ARG A 411 3.65 20.67 14.35
CA ARG A 411 4.73 20.05 13.58
C ARG A 411 4.74 20.51 12.12
N ILE A 412 3.57 20.58 11.48
CA ILE A 412 3.46 21.01 10.08
C ILE A 412 3.84 22.49 9.93
N VAL A 413 3.34 23.39 10.78
CA VAL A 413 3.63 24.82 10.63
C VAL A 413 5.06 25.15 10.99
N GLU A 414 5.68 24.46 11.96
CA GLU A 414 7.12 24.60 12.28
C GLU A 414 8.00 24.16 11.10
N LYS A 415 7.71 22.98 10.53
CA LYS A 415 8.46 22.47 9.36
C LYS A 415 8.27 23.37 8.13
N LEU A 416 7.06 23.91 7.92
CA LEU A 416 6.81 24.90 6.87
C LEU A 416 7.63 26.18 7.06
N LYS A 417 7.76 26.66 8.31
CA LYS A 417 8.57 27.83 8.63
C LYS A 417 10.06 27.64 8.32
N GLU A 418 10.58 26.43 8.52
CA GLU A 418 11.97 26.09 8.20
C GLU A 418 12.23 26.01 6.69
N LEU A 419 11.25 25.47 5.94
CA LEU A 419 11.40 25.17 4.52
C LEU A 419 11.04 26.33 3.59
N LEU A 420 10.10 27.21 4.01
CA LEU A 420 9.67 28.32 3.16
C LEU A 420 10.68 29.47 3.16
N PRO A 421 11.04 30.00 1.99
CA PRO A 421 11.89 31.19 1.92
C PRO A 421 11.18 32.41 2.51
N ARG A 422 11.97 33.36 3.01
CA ARG A 422 11.43 34.65 3.48
C ARG A 422 10.97 35.48 2.29
N GLU A 423 9.75 35.98 2.40
CA GLU A 423 9.14 36.87 1.42
C GLU A 423 9.34 38.37 1.79
N TRP A 424 9.03 39.26 0.87
CA TRP A 424 9.08 40.71 1.11
C TRP A 424 7.96 41.22 2.04
N PHE A 425 7.01 40.34 2.39
CA PHE A 425 5.95 40.59 3.35
C PHE A 425 5.92 39.50 4.43
N HIS A 426 5.20 39.74 5.49
CA HIS A 426 5.04 38.81 6.61
C HIS A 426 4.11 37.68 6.21
N VAL A 427 4.58 36.45 6.28
CA VAL A 427 3.81 35.23 5.96
C VAL A 427 3.34 34.59 7.26
N ILE A 428 2.04 34.32 7.34
CA ILE A 428 1.41 33.64 8.46
C ILE A 428 1.16 32.19 8.04
N LEU A 429 1.63 31.26 8.84
CA LEU A 429 1.40 29.82 8.68
C LEU A 429 0.42 29.37 9.76
N GLN A 430 -0.63 28.67 9.38
CA GLN A 430 -1.67 28.25 10.32
C GLN A 430 -2.10 26.82 10.04
N ALA A 431 -2.42 26.10 11.12
CA ALA A 431 -3.18 24.88 11.05
C ALA A 431 -4.51 25.11 11.75
N ALA A 432 -5.61 24.66 11.15
CA ALA A 432 -6.96 24.92 11.64
C ALA A 432 -7.85 23.67 11.55
N ILE A 433 -8.83 23.58 12.45
CA ILE A 433 -9.88 22.54 12.46
C ILE A 433 -11.23 23.24 12.44
N GLY A 434 -12.02 23.00 11.37
CA GLY A 434 -13.32 23.64 11.23
C GLY A 434 -13.27 25.18 11.31
N GLY A 435 -12.18 25.77 10.80
CA GLY A 435 -11.94 27.22 10.85
C GLY A 435 -11.27 27.71 12.15
N LYS A 436 -11.20 26.91 13.21
CA LYS A 436 -10.50 27.27 14.45
C LYS A 436 -9.01 26.99 14.35
N ILE A 437 -8.17 28.00 14.53
CA ILE A 437 -6.71 27.87 14.49
C ILE A 437 -6.24 27.09 15.71
N VAL A 438 -5.51 25.99 15.47
CA VAL A 438 -4.91 25.12 16.50
C VAL A 438 -3.40 25.31 16.63
N ALA A 439 -2.73 25.73 15.54
CA ALA A 439 -1.31 26.07 15.58
C ALA A 439 -1.03 27.24 14.62
N ARG A 440 -0.02 28.04 14.98
CA ARG A 440 0.39 29.18 14.16
C ARG A 440 1.90 29.42 14.30
N GLU A 441 2.52 29.72 13.15
CA GLU A 441 3.89 30.22 13.06
C GLU A 441 3.95 31.40 12.09
N ASP A 442 4.96 32.22 12.25
CA ASP A 442 5.14 33.45 11.48
C ASP A 442 6.53 33.50 10.84
N ILE A 443 6.60 33.82 9.54
CA ILE A 443 7.84 34.09 8.82
C ILE A 443 7.97 35.60 8.65
N SER A 444 9.04 36.17 9.25
CA SER A 444 9.28 37.60 9.18
C SER A 444 9.69 38.04 7.77
N ALA A 445 9.16 39.18 7.32
CA ALA A 445 9.48 39.77 6.03
C ALA A 445 10.98 40.10 5.88
N LEU A 446 11.50 39.96 4.66
CA LEU A 446 12.80 40.48 4.29
C LEU A 446 12.89 41.98 4.62
N LYS A 447 13.98 42.40 5.26
CA LYS A 447 14.21 43.81 5.59
C LYS A 447 15.32 44.32 4.65
N LYS A 448 14.99 45.31 3.81
CA LYS A 448 15.99 46.11 3.09
C LYS A 448 16.25 47.35 3.92
N ASP A 449 17.52 47.63 4.22
CA ASP A 449 17.84 48.88 4.87
C ASP A 449 17.69 50.03 3.86
N VAL A 450 16.59 50.77 4.00
CA VAL A 450 16.25 51.93 3.13
C VAL A 450 16.83 53.22 3.69
N THR A 451 17.51 53.14 4.83
CA THR A 451 18.06 54.32 5.55
C THR A 451 19.60 54.32 5.62
N GLY A 452 20.28 53.21 5.24
CA GLY A 452 21.74 53.06 5.33
C GLY A 452 22.52 54.07 4.46
N TYR A 453 21.90 54.59 3.41
CA TYR A 453 22.52 55.62 2.55
C TYR A 453 22.36 57.05 3.03
N LEU A 454 21.64 57.25 4.12
CA LEU A 454 21.39 58.59 4.67
C LEU A 454 22.47 58.91 5.72
N TYR A 455 23.53 59.64 5.29
CA TYR A 455 24.53 60.18 6.14
C TYR A 455 23.95 61.44 6.83
N GLY A 456 23.99 61.50 8.19
CA GLY A 456 23.51 62.63 8.97
C GLY A 456 22.09 62.49 9.54
N GLY A 457 21.77 63.35 10.48
CA GLY A 457 20.67 63.23 11.44
C GLY A 457 19.26 63.59 10.95
N ASP A 458 18.93 63.51 9.65
CA ASP A 458 17.53 63.78 9.20
C ASP A 458 16.56 62.66 9.59
N ILE A 459 16.13 62.72 10.84
CA ILE A 459 15.18 61.79 11.44
C ILE A 459 13.89 61.75 10.67
N THR A 460 13.39 62.89 10.18
CA THR A 460 12.12 63.05 9.46
C THR A 460 12.14 62.27 8.13
N ARG A 461 13.24 62.36 7.39
CA ARG A 461 13.44 61.64 6.11
C ARG A 461 13.55 60.13 6.33
N LYS A 462 14.28 59.73 7.39
CA LYS A 462 14.36 58.32 7.81
C LYS A 462 13.00 57.75 8.16
N MET A 463 12.17 58.49 8.92
CA MET A 463 10.81 58.09 9.26
C MET A 463 9.89 57.96 8.04
N LYS A 464 9.89 58.94 7.14
CA LYS A 464 9.11 58.89 5.90
C LYS A 464 9.49 57.69 5.02
N LEU A 465 10.76 57.34 4.90
CA LEU A 465 11.22 56.17 4.13
C LEU A 465 10.75 54.85 4.80
N ARG A 466 10.82 54.75 6.13
CA ARG A 466 10.32 53.58 6.87
C ARG A 466 8.80 53.45 6.75
N GLU A 467 8.05 54.54 6.80
CA GLU A 467 6.58 54.53 6.58
C GLU A 467 6.23 54.12 5.16
N LYS A 468 6.93 54.62 4.16
CA LYS A 468 6.75 54.25 2.75
C LYS A 468 7.00 52.73 2.55
N GLN A 469 8.07 52.21 3.18
CA GLN A 469 8.37 50.77 3.18
C GLN A 469 7.26 49.98 3.87
N LYS A 470 6.74 50.44 5.02
CA LYS A 470 5.65 49.79 5.75
C LYS A 470 4.35 49.75 4.92
N LYS A 471 4.00 50.90 4.27
CA LYS A 471 2.84 50.96 3.34
C LYS A 471 3.02 50.03 2.12
N GLY A 472 4.23 49.98 1.54
CA GLY A 472 4.54 49.06 0.44
C GLY A 472 4.39 47.61 0.83
N LYS A 473 4.90 47.21 2.00
CA LYS A 473 4.77 45.82 2.52
C LYS A 473 3.30 45.48 2.80
N LYS A 474 2.47 46.40 3.27
CA LYS A 474 1.04 46.19 3.48
C LYS A 474 0.33 45.90 2.14
N LYS A 475 0.58 46.71 1.11
CA LYS A 475 0.04 46.49 -0.24
C LYS A 475 0.51 45.17 -0.86
N MET A 476 1.79 44.76 -0.62
CA MET A 476 2.27 43.48 -1.08
C MET A 476 1.59 42.31 -0.37
N LYS A 477 1.32 42.42 0.93
CA LYS A 477 0.55 41.44 1.70
C LYS A 477 -0.88 41.25 1.19
N GLU A 478 -1.54 42.33 0.76
CA GLU A 478 -2.92 42.30 0.26
C GLU A 478 -3.02 41.71 -1.17
N ARG A 479 -1.93 41.69 -1.96
CA ARG A 479 -1.92 41.26 -3.35
C ARG A 479 -0.99 40.08 -3.62
N GLY A 480 -0.06 39.77 -2.73
CA GLY A 480 0.96 38.74 -2.90
C GLY A 480 0.44 37.38 -2.50
N ARG A 481 0.39 36.47 -3.44
CA ARG A 481 0.28 35.03 -3.12
C ARG A 481 1.68 34.50 -2.78
N VAL A 482 1.76 33.64 -1.78
CA VAL A 482 3.01 32.92 -1.47
C VAL A 482 3.13 31.78 -2.45
N ASN A 483 4.14 31.83 -3.29
CA ASN A 483 4.46 30.70 -4.15
C ASN A 483 5.23 29.67 -3.30
N ILE A 484 4.58 28.53 -3.01
CA ILE A 484 5.21 27.43 -2.29
C ILE A 484 6.02 26.60 -3.30
N PRO A 485 7.36 26.60 -3.21
CA PRO A 485 8.17 25.81 -4.13
C PRO A 485 7.84 24.32 -4.01
N ASN A 486 7.87 23.59 -5.13
CA ASN A 486 7.64 22.14 -5.14
C ASN A 486 8.59 21.40 -4.18
N SER A 487 9.82 21.91 -3.97
CA SER A 487 10.79 21.35 -3.02
C SER A 487 10.26 21.34 -1.57
N VAL A 488 9.43 22.29 -1.18
CA VAL A 488 8.81 22.36 0.15
C VAL A 488 7.81 21.23 0.35
N PHE A 489 7.01 20.94 -0.68
CA PHE A 489 6.11 19.79 -0.66
C PHE A 489 6.89 18.47 -0.54
N PHE A 490 8.00 18.33 -1.27
CA PHE A 490 8.88 17.16 -1.15
C PHE A 490 9.39 16.95 0.26
N GLU A 491 9.90 18.01 0.90
CA GLU A 491 10.48 17.90 2.24
C GLU A 491 9.43 17.72 3.34
N LEU A 492 8.21 18.28 3.15
CA LEU A 492 7.09 18.09 4.07
C LEU A 492 6.49 16.69 3.97
N LEU A 493 6.52 16.09 2.78
CA LEU A 493 5.98 14.77 2.49
C LEU A 493 7.01 13.66 2.74
N LYS A 494 8.31 13.98 2.74
CA LYS A 494 9.36 13.13 3.30
C LYS A 494 9.27 13.17 4.82
N ARG A 495 9.11 12.03 5.40
CA ARG A 495 9.24 11.84 6.86
C ARG A 495 10.59 11.25 7.22
#